data_c509fbaa7c8747a1171c2b54408ec006
#
_entry.id   c509fbaa7c8747a1171c2b54408ec006
#
_cell.length_a   1.000
_cell.length_b   1.000
_cell.length_c   1.000
_cell.angle_alpha   90.00
_cell.angle_beta   90.00
_cell.angle_gamma   90.00
#
_symmetry.space_group_name_H-M   'P 1'
#
loop_
_entity.id
_entity.type
_entity.pdbx_description
1 polymer ?
#
loop_
_entity_poly.entity_id
_entity_poly.type
_entity_poly.pdbx_seq_one_letter_code
_entity_poly.pdbx_strand_id
1 'polypeptide(L)'
;MKNLPVIALAGNPNSGKTTLFNLLTKSGEATGNRAGVTVSAKSAPLKIGNFKAEITDLPGTYSLSPYGGEEKAAERFIKSGAADVVIDVADATNLERSLFLATELAERHSKVILALNMMDEAERDGTKIDAGLLSERLGIPVVPISAAKNRGIKELVDAAWNAVPKIPKPVFSGGEERSRFCRKLAAEVTHGEPAKESFSDRIDRIICKKYIGLPLFFAVVFIMFAVTFSGPVKALSELFVSLSDEFSGVVSAWLSSVGAGKFLVGLVSEGLIKGTGAVLSFLPQTAMLFFMLELLEDTGYMARAAYVSDGLLRSAGLSGKAFIPLLMGFGCTVPAVMATETLDPAERRSVIFSLPFIPCSARLPVFTMIIGTFFQSHSAIMAFIIYLLGILTAYISALIYSKSKKGRAAPPLTVELPKYRLPTLKNLTTAMKHKLLAFISRAGTVVLLCSVAVHLLCSLDGRLRVTEDASESLMALAGGLIAPLLSPLGIGDWRIASALLSGFFAKETIVSSLSVMCPGGLSTVIGQADAVALCVFVLMYSPCAATLSAQRQLLGRKKSFFLVLRCLAFAYIAAFILRNAFCVLVNFV
;
A
#
# COMPACT_ATOMS: atom_id res chain seq x y z
N MET A 1 18.51 -13.63 -38.19
CA MET A 1 19.05 -13.84 -36.83
C MET A 1 18.27 -15.00 -36.24
N LYS A 2 18.92 -16.09 -35.79
CA LYS A 2 18.23 -17.18 -35.10
C LYS A 2 17.70 -16.58 -33.77
N ASN A 3 16.39 -16.54 -33.61
CA ASN A 3 15.80 -16.15 -32.32
C ASN A 3 16.32 -17.09 -31.26
N LEU A 4 16.81 -16.53 -30.13
CA LEU A 4 17.21 -17.32 -28.98
C LEU A 4 15.98 -18.06 -28.43
N PRO A 5 16.12 -19.33 -27.96
CA PRO A 5 15.00 -20.02 -27.37
C PRO A 5 14.53 -19.27 -26.10
N VAL A 6 13.21 -19.19 -25.92
CA VAL A 6 12.56 -18.50 -24.81
C VAL A 6 12.14 -19.50 -23.75
N ILE A 7 12.68 -19.35 -22.55
CA ILE A 7 12.33 -20.14 -21.36
C ILE A 7 11.44 -19.30 -20.45
N ALA A 8 10.22 -19.73 -20.20
CA ALA A 8 9.33 -19.07 -19.25
C ALA A 8 9.44 -19.69 -17.86
N LEU A 9 9.62 -18.86 -16.82
CA LEU A 9 9.49 -19.29 -15.44
C LEU A 9 8.06 -19.04 -14.98
N ALA A 10 7.33 -20.09 -14.66
CA ALA A 10 6.05 -20.07 -13.98
C ALA A 10 6.22 -20.59 -12.53
N GLY A 11 5.22 -20.45 -11.70
CA GLY A 11 5.22 -21.01 -10.36
C GLY A 11 4.32 -20.23 -9.40
N ASN A 12 4.00 -20.87 -8.30
CA ASN A 12 3.19 -20.27 -7.26
C ASN A 12 3.90 -19.06 -6.63
N PRO A 13 3.18 -18.08 -6.10
CA PRO A 13 3.77 -17.07 -5.23
C PRO A 13 4.56 -17.75 -4.11
N ASN A 14 5.74 -17.22 -3.79
CA ASN A 14 6.66 -17.71 -2.76
C ASN A 14 7.34 -19.08 -3.03
N SER A 15 7.19 -19.69 -4.20
CA SER A 15 7.89 -20.92 -4.58
C SER A 15 9.41 -20.75 -4.80
N GLY A 16 9.93 -19.51 -4.67
CA GLY A 16 11.35 -19.20 -4.92
C GLY A 16 11.68 -18.90 -6.38
N LYS A 17 10.67 -18.61 -7.22
CA LYS A 17 10.81 -18.30 -8.64
C LYS A 17 11.76 -17.12 -8.91
N THR A 18 11.59 -15.99 -8.21
CA THR A 18 12.46 -14.82 -8.35
C THR A 18 13.89 -15.11 -7.87
N THR A 19 14.06 -15.96 -6.87
CA THR A 19 15.39 -16.43 -6.41
C THR A 19 16.07 -17.21 -7.52
N LEU A 20 15.36 -18.12 -8.17
CA LEU A 20 15.86 -18.90 -9.30
C LEU A 20 16.17 -17.99 -10.51
N PHE A 21 15.30 -17.03 -10.83
CA PHE A 21 15.52 -16.06 -11.89
C PHE A 21 16.81 -15.27 -11.67
N ASN A 22 16.99 -14.70 -10.47
CA ASN A 22 18.18 -13.94 -10.11
C ASN A 22 19.46 -14.79 -10.18
N LEU A 23 19.39 -16.03 -9.77
CA LEU A 23 20.50 -16.96 -9.84
C LEU A 23 20.91 -17.26 -11.30
N LEU A 24 19.94 -17.49 -12.16
CA LEU A 24 20.15 -17.82 -13.58
C LEU A 24 20.63 -16.62 -14.39
N THR A 25 20.13 -15.42 -14.10
CA THR A 25 20.43 -14.18 -14.85
C THR A 25 21.55 -13.35 -14.23
N LYS A 26 22.00 -13.70 -13.01
CA LYS A 26 22.92 -12.89 -12.18
C LYS A 26 22.39 -11.47 -11.92
N SER A 27 21.09 -11.27 -11.98
CA SER A 27 20.43 -10.01 -11.67
C SER A 27 20.25 -9.87 -10.17
N GLY A 28 20.36 -8.65 -9.64
CA GLY A 28 20.21 -8.36 -8.20
C GLY A 28 18.78 -7.92 -7.81
N GLU A 29 17.74 -8.53 -8.36
CA GLU A 29 16.37 -8.19 -7.98
C GLU A 29 16.03 -8.57 -6.55
N ALA A 30 15.25 -7.72 -5.88
CA ALA A 30 14.84 -7.96 -4.49
C ALA A 30 13.99 -9.23 -4.38
N THR A 31 14.50 -10.21 -3.62
CA THR A 31 13.77 -11.43 -3.26
C THR A 31 13.13 -11.23 -1.90
N GLY A 32 11.82 -11.46 -1.78
CA GLY A 32 11.11 -11.33 -0.51
C GLY A 32 9.73 -11.99 -0.55
N ASN A 33 9.12 -12.21 0.62
CA ASN A 33 7.77 -12.79 0.79
C ASN A 33 6.64 -11.82 0.33
N ARG A 34 6.86 -11.05 -0.73
CA ARG A 34 5.92 -10.03 -1.19
C ARG A 34 4.85 -10.64 -2.09
N ALA A 35 3.64 -10.68 -1.62
CA ALA A 35 2.48 -10.90 -2.46
C ALA A 35 2.31 -9.69 -3.41
N GLY A 36 2.58 -9.87 -4.72
CA GLY A 36 2.21 -8.88 -5.75
C GLY A 36 3.31 -7.96 -6.31
N VAL A 37 4.58 -8.35 -6.26
CA VAL A 37 5.69 -7.51 -6.79
C VAL A 37 5.88 -7.63 -8.31
N THR A 38 5.40 -8.68 -8.96
CA THR A 38 5.61 -8.91 -10.41
C THR A 38 4.31 -8.65 -11.19
N VAL A 39 4.07 -7.40 -11.60
CA VAL A 39 2.87 -7.02 -12.37
C VAL A 39 3.06 -7.21 -13.89
N SER A 40 4.32 -7.36 -14.36
CA SER A 40 4.67 -7.58 -15.78
C SER A 40 5.74 -8.65 -15.92
N ALA A 41 5.67 -9.44 -16.99
CA ALA A 41 6.71 -10.39 -17.34
C ALA A 41 8.05 -9.65 -17.56
N LYS A 42 9.13 -10.16 -16.95
CA LYS A 42 10.48 -9.60 -17.05
C LYS A 42 11.36 -10.59 -17.83
N SER A 43 12.06 -10.11 -18.83
CA SER A 43 12.97 -10.92 -19.63
C SER A 43 14.42 -10.53 -19.41
N ALA A 44 15.29 -11.53 -19.38
CA ALA A 44 16.74 -11.34 -19.28
C ALA A 44 17.50 -12.43 -20.05
N PRO A 45 18.71 -12.14 -20.56
CA PRO A 45 19.52 -13.14 -21.23
C PRO A 45 20.09 -14.18 -20.25
N LEU A 46 19.92 -15.44 -20.58
CA LEU A 46 20.52 -16.57 -19.87
C LEU A 46 21.78 -17.02 -20.62
N LYS A 47 22.92 -17.07 -19.90
CA LYS A 47 24.17 -17.62 -20.43
C LYS A 47 24.77 -18.58 -19.38
N ILE A 48 24.66 -19.88 -19.63
CA ILE A 48 25.27 -20.91 -18.77
C ILE A 48 26.07 -21.86 -19.68
N GLY A 49 27.41 -21.80 -19.59
CA GLY A 49 28.26 -22.55 -20.50
C GLY A 49 28.01 -22.17 -21.97
N ASN A 50 27.71 -23.17 -22.80
CA ASN A 50 27.38 -22.98 -24.23
C ASN A 50 25.90 -22.65 -24.46
N PHE A 51 25.05 -22.67 -23.43
CA PHE A 51 23.62 -22.42 -23.55
C PHE A 51 23.34 -20.92 -23.57
N LYS A 52 22.60 -20.47 -24.59
CA LYS A 52 22.12 -19.09 -24.75
C LYS A 52 20.63 -19.13 -24.98
N ALA A 53 19.88 -18.52 -24.07
CA ALA A 53 18.43 -18.43 -24.13
C ALA A 53 17.96 -17.05 -23.59
N GLU A 54 16.73 -16.71 -23.84
CA GLU A 54 16.03 -15.63 -23.13
C GLU A 54 15.17 -16.25 -22.04
N ILE A 55 15.32 -15.80 -20.79
CA ILE A 55 14.49 -16.27 -19.68
C ILE A 55 13.50 -15.18 -19.30
N THR A 56 12.23 -15.56 -19.20
CA THR A 56 11.13 -14.65 -18.87
C THR A 56 10.48 -15.07 -17.56
N ASP A 57 10.52 -14.18 -16.54
CA ASP A 57 9.84 -14.38 -15.25
C ASP A 57 8.37 -13.97 -15.38
N LEU A 58 7.46 -14.94 -15.28
CA LEU A 58 6.02 -14.69 -15.30
C LEU A 58 5.53 -14.29 -13.90
N PRO A 59 4.45 -13.51 -13.79
CA PRO A 59 3.81 -13.27 -12.51
C PRO A 59 3.47 -14.58 -11.77
N GLY A 60 3.66 -14.59 -10.45
CA GLY A 60 3.31 -15.75 -9.62
C GLY A 60 1.81 -16.01 -9.64
N THR A 61 1.41 -17.26 -9.91
CA THR A 61 -0.01 -17.63 -9.99
C THR A 61 -0.24 -19.03 -9.43
N TYR A 62 -1.42 -19.24 -8.83
CA TYR A 62 -1.83 -20.57 -8.35
C TYR A 62 -2.59 -21.36 -9.41
N SER A 63 -3.11 -20.70 -10.42
CA SER A 63 -3.89 -21.28 -11.51
C SER A 63 -3.82 -20.35 -12.72
N LEU A 64 -3.97 -20.92 -13.91
CA LEU A 64 -4.12 -20.20 -15.18
C LEU A 64 -5.57 -19.79 -15.45
N SER A 65 -6.46 -19.94 -14.48
CA SER A 65 -7.87 -19.49 -14.59
C SER A 65 -7.95 -17.97 -14.45
N PRO A 66 -8.71 -17.25 -15.32
CA PRO A 66 -8.60 -15.80 -15.50
C PRO A 66 -9.34 -14.98 -14.41
N TYR A 67 -9.08 -15.22 -13.13
CA TYR A 67 -9.69 -14.48 -12.04
C TYR A 67 -8.95 -13.20 -11.66
N GLY A 68 -7.61 -13.15 -11.78
CA GLY A 68 -6.75 -12.02 -11.45
C GLY A 68 -6.05 -11.37 -12.65
N GLY A 69 -5.44 -10.19 -12.43
CA GLY A 69 -4.65 -9.49 -13.47
C GLY A 69 -3.35 -10.21 -13.80
N GLU A 70 -2.70 -10.77 -12.78
CA GLU A 70 -1.42 -11.51 -12.89
C GLU A 70 -1.64 -12.86 -13.58
N GLU A 71 -2.68 -13.58 -13.22
CA GLU A 71 -3.10 -14.84 -13.82
C GLU A 71 -3.39 -14.67 -15.31
N LYS A 72 -4.08 -13.58 -15.68
CA LYS A 72 -4.33 -13.23 -17.09
C LYS A 72 -3.05 -12.94 -17.88
N ALA A 73 -2.04 -12.34 -17.26
CA ALA A 73 -0.78 -12.05 -17.93
C ALA A 73 0.01 -13.35 -18.18
N ALA A 74 0.11 -14.23 -17.18
CA ALA A 74 0.73 -15.55 -17.32
C ALA A 74 -0.01 -16.42 -18.36
N GLU A 75 -1.35 -16.48 -18.29
CA GLU A 75 -2.17 -17.22 -19.24
C GLU A 75 -1.97 -16.74 -20.70
N ARG A 76 -1.99 -15.42 -20.92
CA ARG A 76 -1.79 -14.84 -22.25
C ARG A 76 -0.41 -15.19 -22.81
N PHE A 77 0.63 -15.10 -21.98
CA PHE A 77 1.99 -15.41 -22.41
C PHE A 77 2.13 -16.88 -22.80
N ILE A 78 1.58 -17.80 -22.02
CA ILE A 78 1.61 -19.23 -22.33
C ILE A 78 0.78 -19.55 -23.57
N LYS A 79 -0.43 -18.98 -23.70
CA LYS A 79 -1.31 -19.15 -24.87
C LYS A 79 -0.75 -18.55 -26.17
N SER A 80 0.10 -17.51 -26.07
CA SER A 80 0.72 -16.90 -27.25
C SER A 80 1.73 -17.81 -27.96
N GLY A 81 2.16 -18.91 -27.31
CA GLY A 81 3.20 -19.79 -27.85
C GLY A 81 4.60 -19.15 -27.85
N ALA A 82 4.80 -18.03 -27.14
CA ALA A 82 6.07 -17.32 -27.10
C ALA A 82 7.16 -18.07 -26.32
N ALA A 83 6.79 -19.03 -25.47
CA ALA A 83 7.75 -19.86 -24.73
C ALA A 83 8.04 -21.15 -25.49
N ASP A 84 9.33 -21.47 -25.68
CA ASP A 84 9.76 -22.77 -26.20
C ASP A 84 9.70 -23.85 -25.11
N VAL A 85 10.00 -23.46 -23.86
CA VAL A 85 9.97 -24.33 -22.67
C VAL A 85 9.39 -23.54 -21.49
N VAL A 86 8.57 -24.21 -20.67
CA VAL A 86 8.05 -23.66 -19.43
C VAL A 86 8.66 -24.41 -18.25
N ILE A 87 9.33 -23.71 -17.36
CA ILE A 87 9.81 -24.25 -16.07
C ILE A 87 8.82 -23.81 -14.99
N ASP A 88 8.10 -24.76 -14.41
CA ASP A 88 7.24 -24.51 -13.26
C ASP A 88 8.02 -24.71 -11.97
N VAL A 89 8.13 -23.66 -11.18
CA VAL A 89 8.86 -23.68 -9.90
C VAL A 89 7.88 -24.03 -8.78
N ALA A 90 7.94 -25.28 -8.35
CA ALA A 90 7.07 -25.84 -7.32
C ALA A 90 7.77 -25.82 -5.94
N ASP A 91 6.99 -25.55 -4.90
CA ASP A 91 7.44 -25.62 -3.50
C ASP A 91 7.31 -27.06 -2.98
N ALA A 92 8.45 -27.70 -2.68
CA ALA A 92 8.51 -29.05 -2.13
C ALA A 92 7.86 -29.16 -0.74
N THR A 93 7.85 -28.07 0.03
CA THR A 93 7.22 -28.07 1.38
C THR A 93 5.70 -27.99 1.31
N ASN A 94 5.15 -27.65 0.12
CA ASN A 94 3.70 -27.55 -0.12
C ASN A 94 3.33 -28.17 -1.48
N LEU A 95 3.66 -29.44 -1.64
CA LEU A 95 3.61 -30.15 -2.91
C LEU A 95 2.20 -30.22 -3.49
N GLU A 96 1.18 -30.61 -2.69
CA GLU A 96 -0.21 -30.76 -3.14
C GLU A 96 -0.67 -29.53 -3.93
N ARG A 97 -0.39 -28.37 -3.40
CA ARG A 97 -0.84 -27.10 -3.98
C ARG A 97 -0.01 -26.68 -5.20
N SER A 98 1.28 -26.95 -5.17
CA SER A 98 2.17 -26.66 -6.30
C SER A 98 1.85 -27.50 -7.53
N LEU A 99 1.40 -28.72 -7.32
CA LEU A 99 1.01 -29.64 -8.41
C LEU A 99 -0.21 -29.17 -9.20
N PHE A 100 -1.08 -28.33 -8.61
CA PHE A 100 -2.25 -27.82 -9.31
C PHE A 100 -1.86 -26.98 -10.54
N LEU A 101 -0.93 -26.04 -10.38
CA LEU A 101 -0.41 -25.24 -11.50
C LEU A 101 0.38 -26.11 -12.49
N ALA A 102 1.22 -27.02 -11.98
CA ALA A 102 1.99 -27.94 -12.82
C ALA A 102 1.12 -28.74 -13.78
N THR A 103 -0.01 -29.27 -13.28
CA THR A 103 -0.97 -30.02 -14.11
C THR A 103 -1.67 -29.12 -15.13
N GLU A 104 -2.02 -27.87 -14.79
CA GLU A 104 -2.60 -26.92 -15.75
C GLU A 104 -1.62 -26.54 -16.87
N LEU A 105 -0.35 -26.31 -16.51
CA LEU A 105 0.71 -26.01 -17.46
C LEU A 105 0.96 -27.19 -18.38
N ALA A 106 1.01 -28.42 -17.81
CA ALA A 106 1.20 -29.64 -18.58
C ALA A 106 0.09 -29.90 -19.60
N GLU A 107 -1.15 -29.53 -19.32
CA GLU A 107 -2.25 -29.62 -20.29
C GLU A 107 -2.13 -28.59 -21.43
N ARG A 108 -1.61 -27.40 -21.13
CA ARG A 108 -1.63 -26.26 -22.06
C ARG A 108 -0.34 -26.09 -22.87
N HIS A 109 0.76 -26.67 -22.41
CA HIS A 109 2.06 -26.54 -23.07
C HIS A 109 2.75 -27.89 -23.24
N SER A 110 3.39 -28.11 -24.40
CA SER A 110 4.02 -29.39 -24.73
C SER A 110 5.30 -29.67 -23.96
N LYS A 111 6.10 -28.65 -23.67
CA LYS A 111 7.40 -28.77 -23.00
C LYS A 111 7.37 -28.08 -21.65
N VAL A 112 6.96 -28.80 -20.61
CA VAL A 112 6.93 -28.33 -19.23
C VAL A 112 7.91 -29.15 -18.40
N ILE A 113 8.65 -28.48 -17.52
CA ILE A 113 9.55 -29.09 -16.54
C ILE A 113 9.14 -28.60 -15.17
N LEU A 114 9.05 -29.50 -14.21
CA LEU A 114 8.80 -29.16 -12.82
C LEU A 114 10.13 -29.01 -12.08
N ALA A 115 10.49 -27.80 -11.69
CA ALA A 115 11.59 -27.51 -10.79
C ALA A 115 11.10 -27.60 -9.35
N LEU A 116 11.33 -28.72 -8.69
CA LEU A 116 10.91 -28.95 -7.32
C LEU A 116 11.89 -28.25 -6.36
N ASN A 117 11.57 -27.03 -5.98
CA ASN A 117 12.42 -26.13 -5.18
C ASN A 117 12.18 -26.31 -3.68
N MET A 118 13.09 -25.75 -2.86
CA MET A 118 13.07 -25.86 -1.38
C MET A 118 13.23 -27.30 -0.87
N MET A 119 13.92 -28.15 -1.63
CA MET A 119 14.21 -29.53 -1.20
C MET A 119 14.99 -29.58 0.11
N ASP A 120 15.85 -28.60 0.36
CA ASP A 120 16.60 -28.48 1.61
C ASP A 120 15.71 -28.15 2.82
N GLU A 121 14.60 -27.47 2.62
CA GLU A 121 13.59 -27.23 3.67
C GLU A 121 12.74 -28.49 3.88
N ALA A 122 12.30 -29.16 2.83
CA ALA A 122 11.55 -30.40 2.90
C ALA A 122 12.37 -31.52 3.58
N GLU A 123 13.65 -31.68 3.21
CA GLU A 123 14.58 -32.64 3.83
C GLU A 123 14.79 -32.35 5.33
N ARG A 124 14.88 -31.07 5.72
CA ARG A 124 15.02 -30.65 7.14
C ARG A 124 13.74 -30.96 7.94
N ASP A 125 12.58 -30.83 7.31
CA ASP A 125 11.27 -31.15 7.90
C ASP A 125 11.02 -32.68 7.94
N GLY A 126 11.97 -33.50 7.50
CA GLY A 126 11.88 -34.97 7.50
C GLY A 126 11.07 -35.55 6.34
N THR A 127 10.68 -34.71 5.39
CA THR A 127 9.88 -35.09 4.22
C THR A 127 10.78 -35.55 3.09
N LYS A 128 10.58 -36.76 2.59
CA LYS A 128 11.26 -37.31 1.40
C LYS A 128 10.26 -37.38 0.25
N ILE A 129 10.62 -36.82 -0.88
CA ILE A 129 9.78 -36.81 -2.08
C ILE A 129 10.43 -37.64 -3.17
N ASP A 130 9.72 -38.62 -3.69
CA ASP A 130 10.17 -39.42 -4.82
C ASP A 130 9.92 -38.65 -6.15
N ALA A 131 10.97 -37.94 -6.59
CA ALA A 131 10.92 -37.17 -7.82
C ALA A 131 10.79 -38.05 -9.08
N GLY A 132 11.27 -39.30 -9.03
CA GLY A 132 11.14 -40.26 -10.14
C GLY A 132 9.70 -40.68 -10.34
N LEU A 133 9.04 -41.14 -9.28
CA LEU A 133 7.62 -41.50 -9.30
C LEU A 133 6.75 -40.29 -9.66
N LEU A 134 7.08 -39.11 -9.13
CA LEU A 134 6.37 -37.86 -9.46
C LEU A 134 6.48 -37.52 -10.96
N SER A 135 7.67 -37.68 -11.54
CA SER A 135 7.89 -37.48 -12.99
C SER A 135 7.11 -38.48 -13.84
N GLU A 136 7.06 -39.72 -13.43
CA GLU A 136 6.31 -40.77 -14.11
C GLU A 136 4.80 -40.48 -14.11
N ARG A 137 4.24 -40.15 -12.94
CA ARG A 137 2.80 -39.86 -12.77
C ARG A 137 2.33 -38.60 -13.46
N LEU A 138 3.17 -37.55 -13.49
CA LEU A 138 2.85 -36.28 -14.15
C LEU A 138 3.12 -36.31 -15.67
N GLY A 139 3.95 -37.25 -16.15
CA GLY A 139 4.39 -37.29 -17.54
C GLY A 139 5.26 -36.11 -17.97
N ILE A 140 5.89 -35.41 -17.02
CA ILE A 140 6.82 -34.30 -17.25
C ILE A 140 8.11 -34.52 -16.43
N PRO A 141 9.28 -34.00 -16.89
CA PRO A 141 10.50 -34.07 -16.12
C PRO A 141 10.38 -33.31 -14.79
N VAL A 142 10.82 -33.94 -13.71
CA VAL A 142 10.88 -33.34 -12.37
C VAL A 142 12.34 -33.24 -11.94
N VAL A 143 12.80 -32.04 -11.61
CA VAL A 143 14.18 -31.80 -11.18
C VAL A 143 14.18 -31.22 -9.76
N PRO A 144 14.69 -31.96 -8.76
CA PRO A 144 14.84 -31.46 -7.41
C PRO A 144 15.92 -30.36 -7.35
N ILE A 145 15.57 -29.20 -6.79
CA ILE A 145 16.50 -28.06 -6.66
C ILE A 145 16.42 -27.41 -5.27
N SER A 146 17.47 -26.66 -4.94
CA SER A 146 17.43 -25.62 -3.91
C SER A 146 18.05 -24.36 -4.48
N ALA A 147 17.22 -23.43 -4.92
CA ALA A 147 17.67 -22.16 -5.50
C ALA A 147 18.49 -21.34 -4.48
N ALA A 148 18.11 -21.37 -3.20
CA ALA A 148 18.82 -20.67 -2.14
C ALA A 148 20.25 -21.21 -1.91
N LYS A 149 20.47 -22.51 -2.12
CA LYS A 149 21.77 -23.19 -1.95
C LYS A 149 22.49 -23.48 -3.28
N ASN A 150 21.96 -23.02 -4.39
CA ASN A 150 22.51 -23.26 -5.73
C ASN A 150 22.72 -24.76 -6.07
N ARG A 151 21.77 -25.63 -5.61
CA ARG A 151 21.82 -27.08 -5.81
C ARG A 151 20.82 -27.50 -6.89
N GLY A 152 21.20 -28.41 -7.81
CA GLY A 152 20.32 -28.93 -8.87
C GLY A 152 20.10 -27.98 -10.04
N ILE A 153 20.83 -26.87 -10.12
CA ILE A 153 20.59 -25.83 -11.14
C ILE A 153 21.13 -26.23 -12.52
N LYS A 154 22.26 -26.93 -12.57
CA LYS A 154 22.82 -27.44 -13.83
C LYS A 154 21.87 -28.47 -14.44
N GLU A 155 21.43 -29.41 -13.64
CA GLU A 155 20.48 -30.47 -14.02
C GLU A 155 19.18 -29.89 -14.54
N LEU A 156 18.69 -28.79 -13.94
CA LEU A 156 17.50 -28.06 -14.40
C LEU A 156 17.73 -27.43 -15.79
N VAL A 157 18.88 -26.79 -16.00
CA VAL A 157 19.20 -26.16 -17.30
C VAL A 157 19.39 -27.23 -18.38
N ASP A 158 20.06 -28.33 -18.08
CA ASP A 158 20.24 -29.46 -18.98
C ASP A 158 18.88 -30.11 -19.35
N ALA A 159 18.00 -30.27 -18.37
CA ALA A 159 16.63 -30.76 -18.60
C ALA A 159 15.83 -29.79 -19.48
N ALA A 160 15.97 -28.47 -19.27
CA ALA A 160 15.29 -27.46 -20.08
C ALA A 160 15.78 -27.46 -21.54
N TRP A 161 17.06 -27.64 -21.74
CA TRP A 161 17.64 -27.69 -23.08
C TRP A 161 17.25 -28.95 -23.85
N ASN A 162 17.21 -30.09 -23.16
CA ASN A 162 16.88 -31.40 -23.73
C ASN A 162 15.39 -31.74 -23.62
N ALA A 163 14.53 -30.72 -23.36
CA ALA A 163 13.10 -30.95 -23.14
C ALA A 163 12.43 -31.57 -24.37
N VAL A 164 12.05 -32.84 -24.24
CA VAL A 164 11.28 -33.57 -25.24
C VAL A 164 9.83 -33.64 -24.78
N PRO A 165 8.85 -33.45 -25.71
CA PRO A 165 7.44 -33.62 -25.35
C PRO A 165 7.19 -35.07 -24.90
N LYS A 166 6.78 -35.28 -23.65
CA LYS A 166 6.36 -36.59 -23.13
C LYS A 166 4.84 -36.73 -23.21
N ILE A 167 4.37 -37.95 -23.46
CA ILE A 167 2.97 -38.33 -23.59
C ILE A 167 2.76 -39.64 -22.84
N PRO A 168 1.63 -39.90 -22.20
CA PRO A 168 0.43 -39.09 -22.06
C PRO A 168 0.42 -38.26 -20.77
N LYS A 169 -0.22 -37.09 -20.80
CA LYS A 169 -0.44 -36.23 -19.63
C LYS A 169 -1.83 -36.47 -19.04
N PRO A 170 -2.03 -36.36 -17.74
CA PRO A 170 -3.36 -36.43 -17.16
C PRO A 170 -4.23 -35.26 -17.64
N VAL A 171 -5.42 -35.56 -18.11
CA VAL A 171 -6.42 -34.58 -18.55
C VAL A 171 -7.58 -34.59 -17.56
N PHE A 172 -8.05 -33.43 -17.14
CA PHE A 172 -9.06 -33.27 -16.12
C PHE A 172 -10.31 -32.57 -16.63
N SER A 173 -11.49 -33.07 -16.26
CA SER A 173 -12.77 -32.47 -16.63
C SER A 173 -13.11 -31.21 -15.85
N GLY A 174 -12.40 -30.92 -14.73
CA GLY A 174 -12.64 -29.76 -13.89
C GLY A 174 -11.66 -29.61 -12.72
N GLY A 175 -11.76 -28.46 -12.02
CA GLY A 175 -10.83 -28.10 -10.94
C GLY A 175 -10.91 -29.02 -9.71
N GLU A 176 -12.09 -29.59 -9.40
CA GLU A 176 -12.25 -30.51 -8.26
C GLU A 176 -11.59 -31.87 -8.50
N GLU A 177 -11.67 -32.38 -9.73
CA GLU A 177 -11.02 -33.62 -10.13
C GLU A 177 -9.50 -33.47 -10.09
N ARG A 178 -9.00 -32.35 -10.62
CA ARG A 178 -7.57 -31.98 -10.56
C ARG A 178 -7.07 -31.87 -9.12
N SER A 179 -7.82 -31.19 -8.25
CA SER A 179 -7.45 -31.06 -6.83
C SER A 179 -7.38 -32.42 -6.12
N ARG A 180 -8.35 -33.33 -6.38
CA ARG A 180 -8.32 -34.69 -5.85
C ARG A 180 -7.12 -35.49 -6.35
N PHE A 181 -6.77 -35.36 -7.63
CA PHE A 181 -5.59 -35.98 -8.21
C PHE A 181 -4.30 -35.46 -7.56
N CYS A 182 -4.15 -34.14 -7.46
CA CYS A 182 -2.96 -33.53 -6.86
C CYS A 182 -2.77 -33.96 -5.39
N ARG A 183 -3.85 -34.02 -4.62
CA ARG A 183 -3.82 -34.51 -3.23
C ARG A 183 -3.39 -35.97 -3.15
N LYS A 184 -3.97 -36.84 -3.98
CA LYS A 184 -3.64 -38.26 -4.01
C LYS A 184 -2.17 -38.48 -4.44
N LEU A 185 -1.73 -37.78 -5.47
CA LEU A 185 -0.37 -37.84 -5.96
C LEU A 185 0.65 -37.34 -4.94
N ALA A 186 0.38 -36.20 -4.30
CA ALA A 186 1.26 -35.67 -3.26
C ALA A 186 1.41 -36.67 -2.09
N ALA A 187 0.31 -37.33 -1.67
CA ALA A 187 0.34 -38.36 -0.63
C ALA A 187 1.10 -39.63 -1.09
N GLU A 188 1.02 -40.01 -2.37
CA GLU A 188 1.69 -41.20 -2.94
C GLU A 188 3.21 -41.01 -3.03
N VAL A 189 3.68 -39.80 -3.40
CA VAL A 189 5.11 -39.53 -3.63
C VAL A 189 5.85 -39.02 -2.40
N THR A 190 5.12 -38.63 -1.36
CA THR A 190 5.70 -38.09 -0.13
C THR A 190 5.85 -39.19 0.90
N HIS A 191 7.08 -39.48 1.30
CA HIS A 191 7.43 -40.46 2.30
C HIS A 191 8.07 -39.76 3.50
N GLY A 192 7.72 -40.17 4.70
CA GLY A 192 8.26 -39.65 5.95
C GLY A 192 7.21 -39.68 7.06
N GLU A 193 7.64 -39.51 8.30
CA GLU A 193 6.71 -39.27 9.39
C GLU A 193 5.94 -37.95 9.09
N PRO A 194 4.62 -37.88 9.41
CA PRO A 194 3.90 -36.63 9.27
C PRO A 194 4.68 -35.54 10.01
N ALA A 195 5.08 -34.50 9.28
CA ALA A 195 5.91 -33.44 9.83
C ALA A 195 5.33 -32.99 11.19
N LYS A 196 6.14 -33.09 12.25
CA LYS A 196 5.74 -32.56 13.57
C LYS A 196 5.24 -31.15 13.33
N GLU A 197 4.05 -30.84 13.89
CA GLU A 197 3.44 -29.51 13.75
C GLU A 197 4.54 -28.44 13.82
N SER A 198 4.71 -27.71 12.73
CA SER A 198 5.67 -26.62 12.65
C SER A 198 5.41 -25.60 13.77
N PHE A 199 6.46 -24.98 14.27
CA PHE A 199 6.33 -23.86 15.21
C PHE A 199 5.34 -22.80 14.68
N SER A 200 5.34 -22.55 13.36
CA SER A 200 4.39 -21.68 12.68
C SER A 200 2.94 -22.15 12.84
N ASP A 201 2.68 -23.45 12.69
CA ASP A 201 1.31 -23.99 12.77
C ASP A 201 0.74 -23.88 14.20
N ARG A 202 1.60 -24.05 15.22
CA ARG A 202 1.21 -23.87 16.63
C ARG A 202 0.81 -22.43 16.92
N ILE A 203 1.59 -21.47 16.41
CA ILE A 203 1.32 -20.04 16.56
C ILE A 203 0.05 -19.68 15.79
N ASP A 204 -0.12 -20.16 14.56
CA ASP A 204 -1.26 -19.86 13.70
C ASP A 204 -2.58 -20.41 14.28
N ARG A 205 -2.52 -21.56 14.99
CA ARG A 205 -3.68 -22.09 15.71
C ARG A 205 -4.24 -21.11 16.76
N ILE A 206 -3.40 -20.22 17.30
CA ILE A 206 -3.80 -19.21 18.29
C ILE A 206 -4.13 -17.90 17.59
N ILE A 207 -3.23 -17.40 16.73
CA ILE A 207 -3.34 -16.07 16.08
C ILE A 207 -4.48 -16.03 15.06
N CYS A 208 -4.75 -17.11 14.34
CA CYS A 208 -5.81 -17.15 13.34
C CYS A 208 -7.21 -17.41 13.93
N LYS A 209 -7.34 -17.63 15.25
CA LYS A 209 -8.66 -17.70 15.90
C LYS A 209 -9.34 -16.33 15.87
N LYS A 210 -10.59 -16.27 15.39
CA LYS A 210 -11.37 -15.04 15.23
C LYS A 210 -11.40 -14.14 16.49
N TYR A 211 -11.52 -14.73 17.66
CA TYR A 211 -11.62 -13.99 18.93
C TYR A 211 -10.28 -13.53 19.51
N ILE A 212 -9.17 -14.15 19.14
CA ILE A 212 -7.81 -13.81 19.61
C ILE A 212 -7.08 -13.00 18.53
N GLY A 213 -7.24 -13.38 17.28
CA GLY A 213 -6.52 -12.76 16.17
C GLY A 213 -6.86 -11.27 15.99
N LEU A 214 -8.13 -10.90 16.14
CA LEU A 214 -8.56 -9.52 15.97
C LEU A 214 -8.04 -8.59 17.09
N PRO A 215 -8.17 -8.91 18.39
CA PRO A 215 -7.55 -8.12 19.46
C PRO A 215 -6.02 -8.05 19.36
N LEU A 216 -5.37 -9.18 19.07
CA LEU A 216 -3.91 -9.23 18.87
C LEU A 216 -3.49 -8.33 17.71
N PHE A 217 -4.24 -8.37 16.63
CA PHE A 217 -4.01 -7.50 15.49
C PHE A 217 -4.07 -6.01 15.90
N PHE A 218 -5.12 -5.59 16.61
CA PHE A 218 -5.21 -4.21 17.10
C PHE A 218 -4.07 -3.85 18.04
N ALA A 219 -3.61 -4.79 18.88
CA ALA A 219 -2.44 -4.58 19.74
C ALA A 219 -1.16 -4.37 18.92
N VAL A 220 -0.91 -5.18 17.88
CA VAL A 220 0.25 -5.02 16.98
C VAL A 220 0.20 -3.67 16.27
N VAL A 221 -0.97 -3.28 15.76
CA VAL A 221 -1.17 -1.98 15.12
C VAL A 221 -0.94 -0.84 16.10
N PHE A 222 -1.47 -0.96 17.31
CA PHE A 222 -1.23 0.04 18.36
C PHE A 222 0.26 0.19 18.67
N ILE A 223 0.99 -0.92 18.81
CA ILE A 223 2.45 -0.91 19.03
C ILE A 223 3.16 -0.25 17.84
N MET A 224 2.77 -0.59 16.61
CA MET A 224 3.32 0.01 15.40
C MET A 224 3.16 1.54 15.41
N PHE A 225 1.97 2.04 15.74
CA PHE A 225 1.74 3.48 15.84
C PHE A 225 2.45 4.10 17.04
N ALA A 226 2.42 3.46 18.20
CA ALA A 226 3.13 3.94 19.39
C ALA A 226 4.63 4.10 19.14
N VAL A 227 5.26 3.17 18.43
CA VAL A 227 6.67 3.26 18.04
C VAL A 227 6.88 4.34 16.99
N THR A 228 6.02 4.42 15.96
CA THR A 228 6.12 5.41 14.88
C THR A 228 6.02 6.85 15.37
N PHE A 229 5.17 7.09 16.39
CA PHE A 229 4.97 8.42 17.00
C PHE A 229 5.65 8.54 18.37
N SER A 230 6.62 7.66 18.67
CA SER A 230 7.38 7.68 19.91
C SER A 230 8.23 8.95 20.07
N GLY A 231 8.60 9.26 21.33
CA GLY A 231 9.42 10.42 21.66
C GLY A 231 10.70 10.56 20.84
N PRO A 232 11.52 9.50 20.64
CA PRO A 232 12.73 9.58 19.81
C PRO A 232 12.48 9.96 18.35
N VAL A 233 11.43 9.39 17.73
CA VAL A 233 11.09 9.70 16.33
C VAL A 233 10.55 11.13 16.22
N LYS A 234 9.73 11.55 17.20
CA LYS A 234 9.21 12.90 17.30
C LYS A 234 10.35 13.91 17.50
N ALA A 235 11.27 13.65 18.44
CA ALA A 235 12.44 14.50 18.67
C ALA A 235 13.31 14.67 17.41
N LEU A 236 13.49 13.61 16.63
CA LEU A 236 14.22 13.68 15.35
C LEU A 236 13.46 14.55 14.32
N SER A 237 12.13 14.46 14.27
CA SER A 237 11.31 15.32 13.41
C SER A 237 11.40 16.80 13.85
N GLU A 238 11.34 17.07 15.13
CA GLU A 238 11.48 18.42 15.70
C GLU A 238 12.89 19.01 15.46
N LEU A 239 13.92 18.16 15.51
CA LEU A 239 15.29 18.58 15.14
C LEU A 239 15.36 19.04 13.67
N PHE A 240 14.70 18.36 12.73
CA PHE A 240 14.67 18.82 11.35
C PHE A 240 13.90 20.13 11.19
N VAL A 241 12.84 20.35 11.96
CA VAL A 241 12.12 21.64 11.97
C VAL A 241 13.02 22.74 12.49
N SER A 242 13.66 22.58 13.67
CA SER A 242 14.53 23.59 14.27
C SER A 242 15.72 23.93 13.38
N LEU A 243 16.38 22.93 12.78
CA LEU A 243 17.48 23.15 11.82
C LEU A 243 16.99 23.91 10.58
N SER A 244 15.79 23.62 10.09
CA SER A 244 15.21 24.34 8.95
C SER A 244 14.88 25.78 9.31
N ASP A 245 14.38 26.05 10.51
CA ASP A 245 14.06 27.38 11.00
C ASP A 245 15.33 28.23 11.23
N GLU A 246 16.36 27.64 11.85
CA GLU A 246 17.66 28.31 12.02
C GLU A 246 18.30 28.63 10.67
N PHE A 247 18.32 27.65 9.75
CA PHE A 247 18.87 27.86 8.41
C PHE A 247 18.08 28.92 7.63
N SER A 248 16.76 28.92 7.75
CA SER A 248 15.88 29.96 7.18
C SER A 248 16.22 31.34 7.74
N GLY A 249 16.46 31.45 9.05
CA GLY A 249 16.86 32.70 9.71
C GLY A 249 18.21 33.24 9.21
N VAL A 250 19.22 32.36 9.10
CA VAL A 250 20.55 32.73 8.60
C VAL A 250 20.46 33.21 7.14
N VAL A 251 19.76 32.47 6.28
CA VAL A 251 19.61 32.85 4.87
C VAL A 251 18.81 34.14 4.71
N SER A 252 17.76 34.34 5.53
CA SER A 252 16.97 35.57 5.54
C SER A 252 17.84 36.79 5.91
N ALA A 253 18.64 36.68 6.99
CA ALA A 253 19.57 37.72 7.41
C ALA A 253 20.64 38.03 6.33
N TRP A 254 21.19 36.99 5.72
CA TRP A 254 22.18 37.14 4.65
C TRP A 254 21.59 37.83 3.41
N LEU A 255 20.44 37.38 2.91
CA LEU A 255 19.74 37.99 1.79
C LEU A 255 19.40 39.47 2.06
N SER A 256 18.95 39.77 3.29
CA SER A 256 18.65 41.14 3.71
C SER A 256 19.91 42.03 3.75
N SER A 257 21.07 41.47 4.15
CA SER A 257 22.34 42.20 4.17
C SER A 257 22.85 42.54 2.79
N VAL A 258 22.54 41.71 1.79
CA VAL A 258 22.87 41.94 0.35
C VAL A 258 21.88 42.92 -0.32
N GLY A 259 20.84 43.37 0.42
CA GLY A 259 19.84 44.31 -0.12
C GLY A 259 18.75 43.65 -0.96
N ALA A 260 18.54 42.34 -0.80
CA ALA A 260 17.44 41.63 -1.48
C ALA A 260 16.08 42.16 -1.04
N GLY A 261 15.14 42.31 -1.97
CA GLY A 261 13.79 42.78 -1.66
C GLY A 261 13.07 41.80 -0.73
N LYS A 262 12.21 42.30 0.17
CA LYS A 262 11.44 41.50 1.15
C LYS A 262 10.72 40.31 0.55
N PHE A 263 10.18 40.43 -0.66
CA PHE A 263 9.53 39.34 -1.39
C PHE A 263 10.48 38.18 -1.69
N LEU A 264 11.69 38.47 -2.18
CA LEU A 264 12.69 37.44 -2.50
C LEU A 264 13.17 36.75 -1.22
N VAL A 265 13.38 37.52 -0.15
CA VAL A 265 13.74 37.00 1.16
C VAL A 265 12.67 36.02 1.65
N GLY A 266 11.40 36.41 1.64
CA GLY A 266 10.26 35.58 2.04
C GLY A 266 10.12 34.33 1.17
N LEU A 267 10.22 34.46 -0.15
CA LEU A 267 10.13 33.35 -1.08
C LEU A 267 11.19 32.26 -0.83
N VAL A 268 12.44 32.70 -0.59
CA VAL A 268 13.53 31.76 -0.33
C VAL A 268 13.44 31.17 1.09
N SER A 269 13.24 32.03 2.11
CA SER A 269 13.24 31.60 3.51
C SER A 269 11.98 30.80 3.88
N GLU A 270 10.79 31.32 3.56
CA GLU A 270 9.54 30.71 3.96
C GLU A 270 8.98 29.75 2.90
N GLY A 271 9.05 30.10 1.64
CA GLY A 271 8.55 29.26 0.56
C GLY A 271 9.43 28.03 0.33
N LEU A 272 10.74 28.22 0.12
CA LEU A 272 11.64 27.15 -0.30
C LEU A 272 12.27 26.40 0.90
N ILE A 273 12.89 27.12 1.84
CA ILE A 273 13.62 26.49 2.96
C ILE A 273 12.66 25.86 3.94
N LYS A 274 11.66 26.59 4.46
CA LYS A 274 10.66 26.01 5.35
C LYS A 274 9.80 24.96 4.66
N GLY A 275 9.51 25.12 3.35
CA GLY A 275 8.82 24.09 2.56
C GLY A 275 9.62 22.78 2.46
N THR A 276 10.95 22.88 2.25
CA THR A 276 11.84 21.72 2.28
C THR A 276 11.93 21.13 3.70
N GLY A 277 12.03 21.98 4.71
CA GLY A 277 12.01 21.58 6.12
C GLY A 277 10.74 20.80 6.51
N ALA A 278 9.59 21.23 6.02
CA ALA A 278 8.33 20.51 6.22
C ALA A 278 8.38 19.08 5.61
N VAL A 279 8.96 18.90 4.42
CA VAL A 279 9.15 17.57 3.84
C VAL A 279 10.09 16.73 4.70
N LEU A 280 11.21 17.30 5.15
CA LEU A 280 12.20 16.62 5.98
C LEU A 280 11.67 16.24 7.36
N SER A 281 10.80 17.06 7.96
CA SER A 281 10.20 16.79 9.27
C SER A 281 9.29 15.55 9.28
N PHE A 282 8.65 15.21 8.16
CA PHE A 282 7.85 13.99 8.03
C PHE A 282 8.67 12.73 7.73
N LEU A 283 9.93 12.91 7.31
CA LEU A 283 10.78 11.82 6.87
C LEU A 283 11.04 10.76 7.96
N PRO A 284 11.39 11.12 9.22
CA PRO A 284 11.61 10.15 10.29
C PRO A 284 10.37 9.31 10.62
N GLN A 285 9.19 9.94 10.70
CA GLN A 285 7.94 9.24 10.98
C GLN A 285 7.56 8.30 9.83
N THR A 286 7.70 8.76 8.58
CA THR A 286 7.40 7.95 7.40
C THR A 286 8.39 6.79 7.27
N ALA A 287 9.68 7.01 7.55
CA ALA A 287 10.70 5.97 7.55
C ALA A 287 10.42 4.90 8.60
N MET A 288 10.05 5.31 9.83
CA MET A 288 9.70 4.38 10.91
C MET A 288 8.43 3.58 10.57
N LEU A 289 7.42 4.23 9.99
CA LEU A 289 6.21 3.56 9.54
C LEU A 289 6.52 2.49 8.47
N PHE A 290 7.33 2.84 7.46
CA PHE A 290 7.75 1.88 6.44
C PHE A 290 8.59 0.75 7.03
N PHE A 291 9.47 1.06 7.98
CA PHE A 291 10.26 0.05 8.68
C PHE A 291 9.38 -0.95 9.41
N MET A 292 8.41 -0.48 10.19
CA MET A 292 7.47 -1.34 10.91
C MET A 292 6.61 -2.19 9.97
N LEU A 293 6.12 -1.59 8.87
CA LEU A 293 5.34 -2.31 7.87
C LEU A 293 6.16 -3.40 7.18
N GLU A 294 7.42 -3.11 6.81
CA GLU A 294 8.32 -4.08 6.21
C GLU A 294 8.64 -5.23 7.16
N LEU A 295 8.84 -4.90 8.45
CA LEU A 295 9.05 -5.88 9.50
C LEU A 295 7.86 -6.85 9.62
N LEU A 296 6.64 -6.33 9.61
CA LEU A 296 5.41 -7.14 9.67
C LEU A 296 5.20 -7.96 8.38
N GLU A 297 5.60 -7.43 7.23
CA GLU A 297 5.52 -8.11 5.94
C GLU A 297 6.52 -9.26 5.86
N ASP A 298 7.79 -9.00 6.15
CA ASP A 298 8.87 -10.00 6.09
C ASP A 298 8.68 -11.15 7.11
N THR A 299 8.14 -10.85 8.30
CA THR A 299 7.80 -11.88 9.29
C THR A 299 6.64 -12.78 8.85
N GLY A 300 5.86 -12.39 7.84
CA GLY A 300 4.66 -13.08 7.39
C GLY A 300 3.41 -12.77 8.22
N TYR A 301 3.48 -11.82 9.17
CA TYR A 301 2.33 -11.43 9.99
C TYR A 301 1.21 -10.79 9.17
N MET A 302 1.55 -10.04 8.10
CA MET A 302 0.56 -9.36 7.25
C MET A 302 -0.42 -10.33 6.57
N ALA A 303 0.03 -11.54 6.20
CA ALA A 303 -0.84 -12.57 5.64
C ALA A 303 -1.90 -13.04 6.68
N ARG A 304 -1.50 -13.17 7.96
CA ARG A 304 -2.41 -13.53 9.06
C ARG A 304 -3.39 -12.40 9.37
N ALA A 305 -2.91 -11.16 9.38
CA ALA A 305 -3.76 -9.99 9.53
C ALA A 305 -4.82 -9.91 8.43
N ALA A 306 -4.45 -10.16 7.17
CA ALA A 306 -5.36 -10.24 6.04
C ALA A 306 -6.38 -11.39 6.21
N TYR A 307 -5.93 -12.55 6.67
CA TYR A 307 -6.81 -13.71 6.92
C TYR A 307 -7.84 -13.43 8.02
N VAL A 308 -7.42 -12.88 9.16
CA VAL A 308 -8.31 -12.57 10.29
C VAL A 308 -9.32 -11.48 9.94
N SER A 309 -8.91 -10.47 9.17
CA SER A 309 -9.76 -9.34 8.77
C SER A 309 -10.67 -9.65 7.57
N ASP A 310 -10.45 -10.75 6.85
CA ASP A 310 -11.21 -11.11 5.65
C ASP A 310 -12.73 -11.19 5.90
N GLY A 311 -13.14 -11.81 7.01
CA GLY A 311 -14.54 -11.91 7.38
C GLY A 311 -15.26 -10.58 7.58
N LEU A 312 -14.55 -9.56 8.10
CA LEU A 312 -15.07 -8.20 8.28
C LEU A 312 -15.20 -7.46 6.93
N LEU A 313 -14.19 -7.58 6.08
CA LEU A 313 -14.10 -6.82 4.82
C LEU A 313 -14.97 -7.42 3.70
N ARG A 314 -15.25 -8.72 3.74
CA ARG A 314 -16.15 -9.37 2.77
C ARG A 314 -17.56 -8.79 2.79
N SER A 315 -18.03 -8.37 3.94
CA SER A 315 -19.34 -7.68 4.05
C SER A 315 -19.34 -6.36 3.27
N ALA A 316 -18.19 -5.70 3.13
CA ALA A 316 -18.00 -4.51 2.30
C ALA A 316 -17.63 -4.85 0.83
N GLY A 317 -17.59 -6.13 0.44
CA GLY A 317 -17.18 -6.58 -0.89
C GLY A 317 -15.68 -6.41 -1.17
N LEU A 318 -14.86 -6.41 -0.11
CA LEU A 318 -13.41 -6.32 -0.14
C LEU A 318 -12.80 -7.64 0.36
N SER A 319 -11.62 -7.98 -0.14
CA SER A 319 -10.84 -9.10 0.39
C SER A 319 -10.02 -8.67 1.61
N GLY A 320 -9.55 -9.64 2.40
CA GLY A 320 -8.67 -9.36 3.53
C GLY A 320 -7.38 -8.62 3.15
N LYS A 321 -6.92 -8.73 1.89
CA LYS A 321 -5.75 -7.98 1.39
C LYS A 321 -5.97 -6.46 1.40
N ALA A 322 -7.22 -6.00 1.23
CA ALA A 322 -7.57 -4.58 1.28
C ALA A 322 -7.35 -3.95 2.66
N PHE A 323 -7.27 -4.81 3.68
CA PHE A 323 -7.07 -4.34 5.06
C PHE A 323 -5.75 -3.59 5.24
N ILE A 324 -4.68 -4.04 4.59
CA ILE A 324 -3.35 -3.44 4.68
C ILE A 324 -3.35 -1.97 4.24
N PRO A 325 -3.77 -1.62 3.01
CA PRO A 325 -3.85 -0.21 2.62
C PRO A 325 -4.84 0.61 3.45
N LEU A 326 -5.96 0.04 3.90
CA LEU A 326 -6.90 0.76 4.77
C LEU A 326 -6.25 1.11 6.12
N LEU A 327 -5.50 0.18 6.70
CA LEU A 327 -4.75 0.42 7.93
C LEU A 327 -3.66 1.50 7.75
N MET A 328 -2.89 1.41 6.67
CA MET A 328 -1.87 2.42 6.35
C MET A 328 -2.46 3.82 6.22
N GLY A 329 -3.73 3.92 5.84
CA GLY A 329 -4.48 5.16 5.73
C GLY A 329 -4.55 5.98 7.01
N PHE A 330 -4.53 5.35 8.18
CA PHE A 330 -4.47 6.04 9.49
C PHE A 330 -3.13 6.75 9.73
N GLY A 331 -2.04 6.21 9.19
CA GLY A 331 -0.74 6.88 9.22
C GLY A 331 -0.66 7.94 8.13
N CYS A 332 -0.58 7.51 6.88
CA CYS A 332 -0.48 8.37 5.72
C CYS A 332 -1.21 7.77 4.51
N THR A 333 -2.07 8.57 3.89
CA THR A 333 -2.87 8.13 2.73
C THR A 333 -2.02 7.92 1.47
N VAL A 334 -0.85 8.56 1.32
CA VAL A 334 0.02 8.38 0.15
C VAL A 334 0.54 6.94 0.03
N PRO A 335 1.26 6.38 1.03
CA PRO A 335 1.68 5.00 0.98
C PRO A 335 0.50 4.02 0.97
N ALA A 336 -0.63 4.37 1.62
CA ALA A 336 -1.84 3.58 1.55
C ALA A 336 -2.36 3.41 0.11
N VAL A 337 -2.40 4.48 -0.67
CA VAL A 337 -2.76 4.45 -2.09
C VAL A 337 -1.76 3.60 -2.89
N MET A 338 -0.46 3.76 -2.65
CA MET A 338 0.56 2.95 -3.32
C MET A 338 0.44 1.45 -3.00
N ALA A 339 0.15 1.10 -1.74
CA ALA A 339 -0.05 -0.28 -1.34
C ALA A 339 -1.24 -0.95 -2.04
N THR A 340 -2.20 -0.18 -2.57
CA THR A 340 -3.31 -0.74 -3.36
C THR A 340 -2.88 -1.31 -4.71
N GLU A 341 -1.64 -1.10 -5.16
CA GLU A 341 -1.12 -1.68 -6.40
C GLU A 341 -1.16 -3.22 -6.39
N THR A 342 -1.08 -3.82 -5.20
CA THR A 342 -1.16 -5.27 -5.00
C THR A 342 -2.56 -5.85 -5.11
N LEU A 343 -3.59 -5.00 -5.14
CA LEU A 343 -4.99 -5.40 -5.20
C LEU A 343 -5.49 -5.52 -6.64
N ASP A 344 -6.52 -6.34 -6.84
CA ASP A 344 -7.23 -6.41 -8.11
C ASP A 344 -7.75 -5.03 -8.56
N PRO A 345 -7.75 -4.71 -9.86
CA PRO A 345 -8.14 -3.38 -10.35
C PRO A 345 -9.53 -2.91 -9.91
N ALA A 346 -10.46 -3.83 -9.64
CA ALA A 346 -11.80 -3.51 -9.16
C ALA A 346 -11.79 -3.15 -7.68
N GLU A 347 -11.12 -3.97 -6.87
CA GLU A 347 -10.96 -3.80 -5.43
C GLU A 347 -10.08 -2.58 -5.11
N ARG A 348 -8.95 -2.41 -5.83
CA ARG A 348 -8.10 -1.22 -5.77
C ARG A 348 -8.88 0.08 -5.83
N ARG A 349 -9.82 0.17 -6.79
CA ARG A 349 -10.66 1.37 -6.92
C ARG A 349 -11.53 1.58 -5.70
N SER A 350 -12.18 0.52 -5.19
CA SER A 350 -13.02 0.61 -3.99
C SER A 350 -12.23 1.11 -2.79
N VAL A 351 -11.04 0.56 -2.58
CA VAL A 351 -10.14 0.98 -1.49
C VAL A 351 -9.68 2.42 -1.67
N ILE A 352 -9.17 2.80 -2.86
CA ILE A 352 -8.74 4.19 -3.12
C ILE A 352 -9.89 5.19 -2.90
N PHE A 353 -11.12 4.81 -3.22
CA PHE A 353 -12.30 5.66 -2.99
C PHE A 353 -12.69 5.75 -1.51
N SER A 354 -12.26 4.84 -0.66
CA SER A 354 -12.54 4.82 0.79
C SER A 354 -11.44 5.51 1.62
N LEU A 355 -10.18 5.44 1.16
CA LEU A 355 -9.03 5.99 1.86
C LEU A 355 -9.14 7.47 2.29
N PRO A 356 -9.73 8.40 1.51
CA PRO A 356 -9.85 9.80 1.92
C PRO A 356 -10.66 10.02 3.19
N PHE A 357 -11.54 9.11 3.57
CA PHE A 357 -12.37 9.19 4.76
C PHE A 357 -11.67 8.68 6.03
N ILE A 358 -10.56 7.95 5.88
CA ILE A 358 -9.76 7.49 7.01
C ILE A 358 -8.96 8.67 7.57
N PRO A 359 -9.05 8.96 8.88
CA PRO A 359 -8.30 10.06 9.51
C PRO A 359 -6.81 9.75 9.51
N CYS A 360 -6.02 10.47 8.71
CA CYS A 360 -4.57 10.36 8.69
C CYS A 360 -3.93 11.20 9.80
N SER A 361 -2.66 10.90 10.14
CA SER A 361 -1.92 11.57 11.21
C SER A 361 -1.81 13.10 11.02
N ALA A 362 -1.73 13.59 9.78
CA ALA A 362 -1.65 15.02 9.48
C ALA A 362 -2.95 15.81 9.84
N ARG A 363 -4.07 15.13 10.05
CA ARG A 363 -5.33 15.75 10.51
C ARG A 363 -5.42 15.84 12.04
N LEU A 364 -4.62 15.04 12.77
CA LEU A 364 -4.65 15.02 14.24
C LEU A 364 -4.44 16.39 14.87
N PRO A 365 -3.42 17.20 14.48
CA PRO A 365 -3.22 18.52 15.07
C PRO A 365 -4.44 19.42 14.89
N VAL A 366 -5.13 19.35 13.75
CA VAL A 366 -6.34 20.13 13.49
C VAL A 366 -7.47 19.72 14.44
N PHE A 367 -7.70 18.42 14.59
CA PHE A 367 -8.71 17.91 15.54
C PHE A 367 -8.36 18.27 16.98
N THR A 368 -7.10 18.13 17.37
CA THR A 368 -6.64 18.48 18.72
C THR A 368 -6.86 19.97 19.02
N MET A 369 -6.56 20.84 18.07
CA MET A 369 -6.79 22.28 18.21
C MET A 369 -8.29 22.61 18.37
N ILE A 370 -9.15 22.07 17.50
CA ILE A 370 -10.59 22.36 17.53
C ILE A 370 -11.22 21.76 18.81
N ILE A 371 -10.95 20.49 19.10
CA ILE A 371 -11.48 19.80 20.29
C ILE A 371 -10.99 20.45 21.58
N GLY A 372 -9.70 20.80 21.65
CA GLY A 372 -9.10 21.47 22.80
C GLY A 372 -9.68 22.87 23.04
N THR A 373 -10.13 23.58 22.00
CA THR A 373 -10.76 24.89 22.13
C THR A 373 -12.22 24.79 22.59
N PHE A 374 -13.01 23.88 22.03
CA PHE A 374 -14.47 23.86 22.21
C PHE A 374 -15.01 22.75 23.11
N PHE A 375 -14.25 21.65 23.31
CA PHE A 375 -14.72 20.43 23.97
C PHE A 375 -13.74 19.90 25.02
N GLN A 376 -13.13 20.78 25.81
CA GLN A 376 -12.10 20.44 26.80
C GLN A 376 -12.50 19.31 27.75
N SER A 377 -13.73 19.39 28.32
CA SER A 377 -14.26 18.40 29.26
C SER A 377 -14.57 17.03 28.64
N HIS A 378 -14.78 16.95 27.32
CA HIS A 378 -15.16 15.73 26.59
C HIS A 378 -14.22 15.42 25.43
N SER A 379 -12.97 15.87 25.49
CA SER A 379 -12.01 15.81 24.38
C SER A 379 -11.76 14.39 23.88
N ALA A 380 -11.62 13.42 24.78
CA ALA A 380 -11.39 12.02 24.41
C ALA A 380 -12.61 11.40 23.70
N ILE A 381 -13.82 11.72 24.15
CA ILE A 381 -15.06 11.22 23.55
C ILE A 381 -15.23 11.81 22.16
N MET A 382 -15.02 13.12 21.99
CA MET A 382 -15.12 13.79 20.68
C MET A 382 -14.10 13.25 19.68
N ALA A 383 -12.86 13.06 20.12
CA ALA A 383 -11.83 12.43 19.28
C ALA A 383 -12.25 11.03 18.85
N PHE A 384 -12.75 10.20 19.76
CA PHE A 384 -13.23 8.86 19.46
C PHE A 384 -14.38 8.87 18.45
N ILE A 385 -15.37 9.77 18.63
CA ILE A 385 -16.51 9.91 17.71
C ILE A 385 -16.03 10.29 16.29
N ILE A 386 -15.08 11.23 16.16
CA ILE A 386 -14.54 11.64 14.86
C ILE A 386 -13.83 10.46 14.16
N TYR A 387 -13.03 9.68 14.90
CA TYR A 387 -12.37 8.50 14.36
C TYR A 387 -13.38 7.43 13.92
N LEU A 388 -14.37 7.15 14.75
CA LEU A 388 -15.41 6.19 14.44
C LEU A 388 -16.23 6.62 13.21
N LEU A 389 -16.55 7.91 13.09
CA LEU A 389 -17.23 8.48 11.94
C LEU A 389 -16.39 8.32 10.65
N GLY A 390 -15.07 8.51 10.73
CA GLY A 390 -14.15 8.29 9.61
C GLY A 390 -14.15 6.83 9.14
N ILE A 391 -14.05 5.89 10.07
CA ILE A 391 -14.08 4.45 9.78
C ILE A 391 -15.43 4.06 9.16
N LEU A 392 -16.53 4.53 9.73
CA LEU A 392 -17.89 4.23 9.26
C LEU A 392 -18.11 4.77 7.84
N THR A 393 -17.69 6.00 7.55
CA THR A 393 -17.82 6.59 6.22
C THR A 393 -16.91 5.92 5.20
N ALA A 394 -15.70 5.49 5.57
CA ALA A 394 -14.84 4.69 4.70
C ALA A 394 -15.50 3.35 4.36
N TYR A 395 -16.10 2.68 5.35
CA TYR A 395 -16.83 1.44 5.16
C TYR A 395 -18.07 1.61 4.27
N ILE A 396 -18.89 2.64 4.51
CA ILE A 396 -20.05 2.97 3.67
C ILE A 396 -19.61 3.29 2.23
N SER A 397 -18.52 4.04 2.06
CA SER A 397 -17.95 4.33 0.75
C SER A 397 -17.55 3.06 0.00
N ALA A 398 -16.94 2.08 0.69
CA ALA A 398 -16.61 0.78 0.13
C ALA A 398 -17.85 0.00 -0.30
N LEU A 399 -18.88 -0.04 0.55
CA LEU A 399 -20.16 -0.68 0.27
C LEU A 399 -20.87 -0.10 -0.96
N ILE A 400 -20.95 1.23 -1.06
CA ILE A 400 -21.59 1.92 -2.18
C ILE A 400 -20.88 1.56 -3.49
N TYR A 401 -19.55 1.57 -3.47
CA TYR A 401 -18.77 1.27 -4.66
C TYR A 401 -18.83 -0.21 -5.06
N SER A 402 -18.81 -1.11 -4.09
CA SER A 402 -18.95 -2.56 -4.29
C SER A 402 -20.31 -2.95 -4.89
N LYS A 403 -21.40 -2.39 -4.35
CA LYS A 403 -22.76 -2.64 -4.84
C LYS A 403 -23.03 -2.03 -6.23
N SER A 404 -22.38 -0.91 -6.57
CA SER A 404 -22.52 -0.24 -7.88
C SER A 404 -22.00 -1.09 -9.04
N LYS A 405 -21.18 -2.11 -8.78
CA LYS A 405 -20.69 -3.05 -9.79
C LYS A 405 -21.35 -4.40 -9.60
N LYS A 406 -22.48 -4.61 -10.29
CA LYS A 406 -23.25 -5.87 -10.33
C LYS A 406 -22.33 -7.11 -10.31
N GLY A 407 -22.38 -7.87 -9.23
CA GLY A 407 -22.16 -9.32 -9.25
C GLY A 407 -20.73 -9.83 -9.10
N ARG A 408 -19.72 -9.06 -8.69
CA ARG A 408 -18.43 -9.64 -8.31
C ARG A 408 -18.26 -9.60 -6.80
N ALA A 409 -18.67 -10.69 -6.15
CA ALA A 409 -18.17 -11.00 -4.81
C ALA A 409 -16.63 -10.99 -4.86
N ALA A 410 -16.00 -10.45 -3.80
CA ALA A 410 -14.55 -10.57 -3.66
C ALA A 410 -14.17 -12.06 -3.82
N PRO A 411 -13.18 -12.39 -4.66
CA PRO A 411 -12.76 -13.78 -4.80
C PRO A 411 -12.39 -14.35 -3.44
N PRO A 412 -12.63 -15.65 -3.21
CA PRO A 412 -12.25 -16.25 -1.93
C PRO A 412 -10.76 -15.99 -1.68
N LEU A 413 -10.45 -15.59 -0.45
CA LEU A 413 -9.08 -15.29 -0.05
C LEU A 413 -8.28 -16.60 -0.03
N THR A 414 -7.59 -16.91 -1.11
CA THR A 414 -6.60 -17.98 -1.15
C THR A 414 -5.24 -17.40 -0.75
N VAL A 415 -5.08 -17.07 0.54
CA VAL A 415 -3.79 -16.63 1.09
C VAL A 415 -3.10 -17.82 1.71
N GLU A 416 -1.93 -18.15 1.20
CA GLU A 416 -1.00 -19.01 1.93
C GLU A 416 -0.47 -18.22 3.12
N LEU A 417 -0.50 -18.87 4.28
CA LEU A 417 0.19 -18.35 5.45
C LEU A 417 1.66 -18.76 5.33
N PRO A 418 2.56 -17.86 4.92
CA PRO A 418 3.98 -18.20 4.79
C PRO A 418 4.54 -18.58 6.16
N LYS A 419 5.51 -19.51 6.23
CA LYS A 419 6.19 -19.82 7.50
C LYS A 419 6.79 -18.54 8.09
N TYR A 420 6.71 -18.39 9.43
CA TYR A 420 7.37 -17.26 10.09
C TYR A 420 8.87 -17.29 9.83
N ARG A 421 9.40 -16.15 9.41
CA ARG A 421 10.83 -15.97 9.15
C ARG A 421 11.31 -14.72 9.86
N LEU A 422 12.51 -14.77 10.40
CA LEU A 422 13.16 -13.57 10.92
C LEU A 422 13.64 -12.72 9.74
N PRO A 423 13.29 -11.44 9.70
CA PRO A 423 13.70 -10.54 8.63
C PRO A 423 15.22 -10.33 8.66
N THR A 424 15.84 -10.27 7.49
CA THR A 424 17.25 -9.92 7.39
C THR A 424 17.40 -8.40 7.31
N LEU A 425 18.31 -7.84 8.10
CA LEU A 425 18.57 -6.39 8.13
C LEU A 425 18.85 -5.82 6.73
N LYS A 426 19.55 -6.58 5.88
CA LYS A 426 19.86 -6.17 4.50
C LYS A 426 18.61 -6.01 3.64
N ASN A 427 17.66 -6.95 3.72
CA ASN A 427 16.41 -6.85 2.96
C ASN A 427 15.56 -5.68 3.47
N LEU A 428 15.45 -5.57 4.80
CA LEU A 428 14.69 -4.52 5.46
C LEU A 428 15.17 -3.12 5.07
N THR A 429 16.50 -2.87 5.16
CA THR A 429 17.08 -1.57 4.81
C THR A 429 16.97 -1.27 3.32
N THR A 430 17.15 -2.25 2.45
CA THR A 430 17.03 -2.07 0.99
C THR A 430 15.59 -1.73 0.60
N ALA A 431 14.62 -2.47 1.12
CA ALA A 431 13.21 -2.23 0.85
C ALA A 431 12.74 -0.87 1.39
N MET A 432 13.14 -0.53 2.62
CA MET A 432 12.89 0.78 3.22
C MET A 432 13.46 1.92 2.38
N LYS A 433 14.73 1.81 1.93
CA LYS A 433 15.37 2.80 1.07
C LYS A 433 14.58 3.03 -0.21
N HIS A 434 14.15 1.97 -0.90
CA HIS A 434 13.36 2.10 -2.13
C HIS A 434 12.01 2.79 -1.88
N LYS A 435 11.27 2.40 -0.83
CA LYS A 435 9.98 3.01 -0.47
C LYS A 435 10.16 4.49 -0.08
N LEU A 436 11.23 4.81 0.66
CA LEU A 436 11.52 6.17 1.09
C LEU A 436 11.92 7.09 -0.06
N LEU A 437 12.80 6.64 -0.96
CA LEU A 437 13.17 7.39 -2.16
C LEU A 437 11.96 7.61 -3.07
N ALA A 438 11.10 6.62 -3.24
CA ALA A 438 9.85 6.77 -3.99
C ALA A 438 8.90 7.78 -3.33
N PHE A 439 8.84 7.83 -2.00
CA PHE A 439 8.06 8.83 -1.27
C PHE A 439 8.62 10.24 -1.48
N ILE A 440 9.93 10.45 -1.28
CA ILE A 440 10.59 11.75 -1.47
C ILE A 440 10.39 12.26 -2.89
N SER A 441 10.62 11.42 -3.90
CA SER A 441 10.51 11.84 -5.31
C SER A 441 9.07 12.16 -5.73
N ARG A 442 8.07 11.51 -5.15
CA ARG A 442 6.66 11.69 -5.55
C ARG A 442 5.90 12.69 -4.67
N ALA A 443 6.02 12.54 -3.34
CA ALA A 443 5.30 13.39 -2.41
C ALA A 443 6.12 14.65 -2.06
N GLY A 444 7.43 14.55 -1.87
CA GLY A 444 8.28 15.66 -1.49
C GLY A 444 8.29 16.79 -2.51
N THR A 445 8.41 16.47 -3.82
CA THR A 445 8.35 17.48 -4.90
C THR A 445 7.00 18.20 -4.94
N VAL A 446 5.90 17.46 -4.75
CA VAL A 446 4.55 18.06 -4.74
C VAL A 446 4.38 18.96 -3.53
N VAL A 447 4.80 18.53 -2.33
CA VAL A 447 4.69 19.34 -1.11
C VAL A 447 5.54 20.62 -1.23
N LEU A 448 6.76 20.53 -1.76
CA LEU A 448 7.62 21.70 -1.98
C LEU A 448 6.98 22.71 -2.93
N LEU A 449 6.49 22.24 -4.10
CA LEU A 449 5.81 23.12 -5.05
C LEU A 449 4.56 23.77 -4.45
N CYS A 450 3.80 23.00 -3.66
CA CYS A 450 2.63 23.51 -2.96
C CYS A 450 3.02 24.54 -1.90
N SER A 451 4.10 24.35 -1.14
CA SER A 451 4.58 25.32 -0.15
C SER A 451 4.95 26.65 -0.80
N VAL A 452 5.69 26.61 -1.91
CA VAL A 452 6.01 27.82 -2.69
C VAL A 452 4.73 28.49 -3.22
N ALA A 453 3.78 27.72 -3.75
CA ALA A 453 2.52 28.26 -4.25
C ALA A 453 1.69 28.91 -3.15
N VAL A 454 1.58 28.29 -1.97
CA VAL A 454 0.89 28.86 -0.79
C VAL A 454 1.58 30.15 -0.35
N HIS A 455 2.92 30.18 -0.27
CA HIS A 455 3.65 31.38 0.08
C HIS A 455 3.37 32.51 -0.90
N LEU A 456 3.39 32.24 -2.22
CA LEU A 456 3.05 33.23 -3.24
C LEU A 456 1.62 33.78 -3.08
N LEU A 457 0.64 32.89 -2.84
CA LEU A 457 -0.74 33.28 -2.64
C LEU A 457 -0.97 34.09 -1.36
N CYS A 458 -0.17 33.87 -0.32
CA CYS A 458 -0.24 34.62 0.93
C CYS A 458 0.51 35.96 0.87
N SER A 459 1.55 36.09 0.00
CA SER A 459 2.42 37.27 -0.08
C SER A 459 2.00 38.28 -1.14
N LEU A 460 1.06 37.95 -2.04
CA LEU A 460 0.62 38.81 -3.13
C LEU A 460 -0.82 39.26 -2.93
N ASP A 461 -1.10 40.55 -3.22
CA ASP A 461 -2.44 41.10 -3.28
C ASP A 461 -3.15 40.80 -4.62
N GLY A 462 -4.42 41.19 -4.77
CA GLY A 462 -5.18 41.03 -6.00
C GLY A 462 -4.63 41.80 -7.23
N ARG A 463 -3.63 42.66 -7.02
CA ARG A 463 -2.92 43.40 -8.09
C ARG A 463 -1.48 42.88 -8.30
N LEU A 464 -1.16 41.70 -7.74
CA LEU A 464 0.19 41.09 -7.77
C LEU A 464 1.29 41.95 -7.11
N ARG A 465 0.93 42.81 -6.15
CA ARG A 465 1.87 43.56 -5.33
C ARG A 465 2.13 42.80 -4.03
N VAL A 466 3.32 42.92 -3.49
CA VAL A 466 3.67 42.31 -2.22
C VAL A 466 2.90 43.01 -1.10
N THR A 467 2.14 42.23 -0.32
CA THR A 467 1.42 42.70 0.85
C THR A 467 1.93 42.00 2.12
N GLU A 468 1.95 42.76 3.21
CA GLU A 468 2.23 42.21 4.55
C GLU A 468 0.91 41.91 5.30
N ASP A 469 -0.21 42.39 4.76
CA ASP A 469 -1.52 42.19 5.37
C ASP A 469 -2.19 40.92 4.81
N ALA A 470 -2.37 39.92 5.68
CA ALA A 470 -2.98 38.65 5.30
C ALA A 470 -4.41 38.81 4.73
N SER A 471 -5.12 39.86 5.11
CA SER A 471 -6.50 40.11 4.66
C SER A 471 -6.61 40.58 3.19
N GLU A 472 -5.54 41.18 2.64
CA GLU A 472 -5.47 41.64 1.26
C GLU A 472 -4.86 40.61 0.30
N SER A 473 -4.37 39.48 0.84
CA SER A 473 -3.68 38.45 0.06
C SER A 473 -4.59 37.75 -0.94
N LEU A 474 -4.01 37.24 -2.02
CA LEU A 474 -4.73 36.38 -2.98
C LEU A 474 -5.37 35.17 -2.30
N MET A 475 -4.77 34.66 -1.22
CA MET A 475 -5.32 33.57 -0.42
C MET A 475 -6.61 34.03 0.29
N ALA A 476 -6.66 35.25 0.84
CA ALA A 476 -7.84 35.81 1.47
C ALA A 476 -8.95 36.09 0.44
N LEU A 477 -8.60 36.60 -0.73
CA LEU A 477 -9.55 36.78 -1.84
C LEU A 477 -10.15 35.44 -2.28
N ALA A 478 -9.34 34.43 -2.47
CA ALA A 478 -9.81 33.08 -2.82
C ALA A 478 -10.68 32.48 -1.71
N GLY A 479 -10.30 32.67 -0.44
CA GLY A 479 -11.09 32.30 0.72
C GLY A 479 -12.43 33.01 0.77
N GLY A 480 -12.46 34.35 0.49
CA GLY A 480 -13.67 35.16 0.41
C GLY A 480 -14.66 34.71 -0.67
N LEU A 481 -14.15 34.19 -1.81
CA LEU A 481 -15.00 33.62 -2.86
C LEU A 481 -15.64 32.30 -2.44
N ILE A 482 -14.98 31.52 -1.59
CA ILE A 482 -15.46 30.21 -1.12
C ILE A 482 -16.29 30.33 0.15
N ALA A 483 -16.05 31.35 0.98
CA ALA A 483 -16.72 31.56 2.26
C ALA A 483 -18.26 31.54 2.15
N PRO A 484 -18.93 32.18 1.16
CA PRO A 484 -20.38 32.09 1.02
C PRO A 484 -20.91 30.67 0.83
N LEU A 485 -20.14 29.82 0.13
CA LEU A 485 -20.49 28.41 -0.05
C LEU A 485 -20.44 27.62 1.26
N LEU A 486 -19.57 28.00 2.20
CA LEU A 486 -19.41 27.37 3.51
C LEU A 486 -20.34 27.99 4.59
N SER A 487 -21.03 29.11 4.29
CA SER A 487 -21.93 29.77 5.23
C SER A 487 -23.06 28.88 5.77
N PRO A 488 -23.71 28.00 4.99
CA PRO A 488 -24.72 27.06 5.52
C PRO A 488 -24.17 26.08 6.55
N LEU A 489 -22.87 25.85 6.54
CA LEU A 489 -22.18 25.01 7.51
C LEU A 489 -21.76 25.75 8.79
N GLY A 490 -22.01 27.06 8.88
CA GLY A 490 -21.55 27.91 9.98
C GLY A 490 -20.07 28.27 9.95
N ILE A 491 -19.34 27.85 8.91
CA ILE A 491 -17.90 28.07 8.74
C ILE A 491 -17.59 28.99 7.54
N GLY A 492 -18.51 29.96 7.29
CA GLY A 492 -18.43 30.86 6.15
C GLY A 492 -17.51 32.07 6.34
N ASP A 493 -16.57 32.02 7.27
CA ASP A 493 -15.54 33.05 7.44
C ASP A 493 -14.40 32.84 6.44
N TRP A 494 -13.92 33.94 5.82
CA TRP A 494 -12.84 33.89 4.83
C TRP A 494 -11.53 33.30 5.39
N ARG A 495 -11.26 33.48 6.70
CA ARG A 495 -10.08 32.93 7.38
C ARG A 495 -10.12 31.41 7.40
N ILE A 496 -11.29 30.84 7.72
CA ILE A 496 -11.48 29.40 7.72
C ILE A 496 -11.41 28.84 6.29
N ALA A 497 -12.06 29.52 5.33
CA ALA A 497 -12.00 29.12 3.94
C ALA A 497 -10.57 29.14 3.38
N SER A 498 -9.79 30.18 3.70
CA SER A 498 -8.36 30.27 3.34
C SER A 498 -7.52 29.16 3.98
N ALA A 499 -7.76 28.87 5.27
CA ALA A 499 -7.09 27.78 5.95
C ALA A 499 -7.44 26.39 5.35
N LEU A 500 -8.70 26.18 4.95
CA LEU A 500 -9.10 24.95 4.26
C LEU A 500 -8.47 24.83 2.86
N LEU A 501 -8.30 25.95 2.15
CA LEU A 501 -7.57 25.98 0.88
C LEU A 501 -6.10 25.63 1.06
N SER A 502 -5.41 26.22 2.04
CA SER A 502 -4.03 25.87 2.36
C SER A 502 -3.92 24.37 2.75
N GLY A 503 -4.88 23.87 3.53
CA GLY A 503 -4.99 22.47 3.91
C GLY A 503 -5.27 21.48 2.76
N PHE A 504 -5.67 21.95 1.59
CA PHE A 504 -5.71 21.12 0.39
C PHE A 504 -4.29 20.73 -0.06
N PHE A 505 -3.35 21.63 0.08
CA PHE A 505 -1.96 21.39 -0.26
C PHE A 505 -1.30 20.48 0.79
N ALA A 506 -1.37 20.87 2.07
CA ALA A 506 -0.86 20.11 3.20
C ALA A 506 -1.81 20.28 4.41
N LYS A 507 -2.23 19.18 5.02
CA LYS A 507 -3.30 19.21 6.05
C LYS A 507 -2.89 19.96 7.32
N GLU A 508 -1.64 19.87 7.68
CA GLU A 508 -1.04 20.55 8.84
C GLU A 508 -1.02 22.06 8.72
N THR A 509 -1.02 22.61 7.50
CA THR A 509 -1.04 24.06 7.29
C THR A 509 -2.35 24.71 7.73
N ILE A 510 -3.43 23.93 7.92
CA ILE A 510 -4.68 24.45 8.48
C ILE A 510 -4.45 25.08 9.85
N VAL A 511 -3.69 24.39 10.72
CA VAL A 511 -3.42 24.88 12.08
C VAL A 511 -2.61 26.16 12.07
N SER A 512 -1.50 26.18 11.32
CA SER A 512 -0.65 27.37 11.22
C SER A 512 -1.40 28.56 10.58
N SER A 513 -2.19 28.33 9.52
CA SER A 513 -3.00 29.35 8.87
C SER A 513 -4.04 29.94 9.84
N LEU A 514 -4.77 29.07 10.57
CA LEU A 514 -5.76 29.53 11.56
C LEU A 514 -5.11 30.28 12.72
N SER A 515 -3.94 29.85 13.20
CA SER A 515 -3.22 30.53 14.27
C SER A 515 -2.77 31.93 13.87
N VAL A 516 -2.37 32.13 12.60
CA VAL A 516 -1.96 33.44 12.08
C VAL A 516 -3.17 34.32 11.81
N MET A 517 -4.22 33.77 11.18
CA MET A 517 -5.40 34.56 10.75
C MET A 517 -6.40 34.81 11.88
N CYS A 518 -6.35 34.05 12.99
CA CYS A 518 -7.23 34.19 14.14
C CYS A 518 -6.43 34.44 15.43
N PRO A 519 -5.78 35.59 15.60
CA PRO A 519 -4.92 35.86 16.77
C PRO A 519 -5.71 35.87 18.09
N GLY A 520 -7.03 36.12 18.05
CA GLY A 520 -7.95 36.02 19.20
C GLY A 520 -8.41 34.60 19.52
N GLY A 521 -7.91 33.61 18.78
CA GLY A 521 -8.34 32.21 18.87
C GLY A 521 -9.57 31.88 18.01
N LEU A 522 -9.75 30.60 17.73
CA LEU A 522 -10.82 30.10 16.85
C LEU A 522 -12.23 30.35 17.44
N SER A 523 -12.36 30.42 18.77
CA SER A 523 -13.60 30.71 19.50
C SER A 523 -14.17 32.10 19.23
N THR A 524 -13.38 33.06 18.73
CA THR A 524 -13.86 34.38 18.34
C THR A 524 -14.56 34.40 16.97
N VAL A 525 -14.39 33.36 16.17
CA VAL A 525 -14.85 33.28 14.79
C VAL A 525 -16.02 32.30 14.63
N ILE A 526 -16.04 31.19 15.37
CA ILE A 526 -17.09 30.17 15.27
C ILE A 526 -17.57 29.69 16.64
N GLY A 527 -18.80 29.17 16.70
CA GLY A 527 -19.38 28.52 17.87
C GLY A 527 -19.12 27.01 17.93
N GLN A 528 -19.58 26.36 19.02
CA GLN A 528 -19.40 24.91 19.23
C GLN A 528 -20.03 24.06 18.12
N ALA A 529 -21.22 24.40 17.65
CA ALA A 529 -21.90 23.68 16.58
C ALA A 529 -21.11 23.78 15.25
N ASP A 530 -20.56 24.96 14.96
CA ASP A 530 -19.77 25.21 13.79
C ASP A 530 -18.40 24.50 13.86
N ALA A 531 -17.86 24.35 15.07
CA ALA A 531 -16.65 23.56 15.33
C ALA A 531 -16.87 22.07 15.01
N VAL A 532 -18.05 21.50 15.33
CA VAL A 532 -18.43 20.14 14.89
C VAL A 532 -18.44 20.05 13.37
N ALA A 533 -19.07 21.03 12.70
CA ALA A 533 -19.09 21.06 11.24
C ALA A 533 -17.68 21.13 10.64
N LEU A 534 -16.81 21.95 11.21
CA LEU A 534 -15.41 22.09 10.75
C LEU A 534 -14.64 20.79 10.94
N CYS A 535 -14.78 20.10 12.08
CA CYS A 535 -14.15 18.78 12.32
C CYS A 535 -14.58 17.75 11.26
N VAL A 536 -15.90 17.65 11.01
CA VAL A 536 -16.47 16.70 10.04
C VAL A 536 -16.05 17.05 8.62
N PHE A 537 -16.06 18.34 8.29
CA PHE A 537 -15.62 18.81 6.98
C PHE A 537 -14.14 18.49 6.75
N VAL A 538 -13.24 18.81 7.68
CA VAL A 538 -11.80 18.49 7.61
C VAL A 538 -11.57 16.98 7.53
N LEU A 539 -12.39 16.16 8.19
CA LEU A 539 -12.31 14.70 8.10
C LEU A 539 -12.53 14.21 6.67
N MET A 540 -13.45 14.81 5.91
CA MET A 540 -13.97 14.21 4.66
C MET A 540 -13.65 14.99 3.39
N TYR A 541 -13.30 16.31 3.45
CA TYR A 541 -13.41 17.21 2.31
C TYR A 541 -12.53 16.90 1.11
N SER A 542 -11.28 16.55 1.26
CA SER A 542 -10.45 16.16 0.13
C SER A 542 -9.16 15.44 0.56
N PRO A 543 -8.58 14.60 -0.27
CA PRO A 543 -7.19 14.16 -0.07
C PRO A 543 -6.23 15.34 -0.25
N CYS A 544 -5.04 15.29 0.38
CA CYS A 544 -3.99 16.28 0.15
C CYS A 544 -3.41 16.15 -1.27
N ALA A 545 -2.75 17.21 -1.76
CA ALA A 545 -2.19 17.26 -3.11
C ALA A 545 -1.25 16.07 -3.42
N ALA A 546 -0.44 15.64 -2.44
CA ALA A 546 0.44 14.48 -2.57
C ALA A 546 -0.37 13.18 -2.78
N THR A 547 -1.44 12.98 -2.00
CA THR A 547 -2.34 11.82 -2.18
C THR A 547 -3.04 11.86 -3.53
N LEU A 548 -3.50 13.03 -3.97
CA LEU A 548 -4.14 13.20 -5.28
C LEU A 548 -3.18 12.87 -6.42
N SER A 549 -1.89 13.22 -6.29
CA SER A 549 -0.85 12.85 -7.25
C SER A 549 -0.70 11.33 -7.36
N ALA A 550 -0.61 10.62 -6.22
CA ALA A 550 -0.55 9.17 -6.20
C ALA A 550 -1.82 8.51 -6.79
N GLN A 551 -2.99 9.05 -6.45
CA GLN A 551 -4.27 8.57 -7.00
C GLN A 551 -4.38 8.76 -8.52
N ARG A 552 -3.87 9.87 -9.06
CA ARG A 552 -3.85 10.14 -10.51
C ARG A 552 -3.04 9.11 -11.28
N GLN A 553 -1.95 8.61 -10.72
CA GLN A 553 -1.13 7.57 -11.34
C GLN A 553 -1.89 6.25 -11.46
N LEU A 554 -2.69 5.87 -10.45
CA LEU A 554 -3.39 4.59 -10.41
C LEU A 554 -4.79 4.62 -11.05
N LEU A 555 -5.52 5.73 -10.91
CA LEU A 555 -6.90 5.87 -11.37
C LEU A 555 -7.04 6.66 -12.68
N GLY A 556 -6.03 7.47 -13.03
CA GLY A 556 -6.10 8.45 -14.11
C GLY A 556 -6.78 9.76 -13.72
N ARG A 557 -6.57 10.83 -14.53
CA ARG A 557 -7.00 12.21 -14.23
C ARG A 557 -8.50 12.35 -13.97
N LYS A 558 -9.35 11.79 -14.86
CA LYS A 558 -10.82 11.94 -14.78
C LYS A 558 -11.41 11.35 -13.50
N LYS A 559 -10.97 10.13 -13.12
CA LYS A 559 -11.48 9.45 -11.91
C LYS A 559 -11.01 10.11 -10.62
N SER A 560 -9.76 10.59 -10.59
CA SER A 560 -9.23 11.32 -9.44
C SER A 560 -9.95 12.66 -9.21
N PHE A 561 -10.29 13.38 -10.28
CA PHE A 561 -11.11 14.59 -10.18
C PHE A 561 -12.52 14.29 -9.62
N PHE A 562 -13.17 13.24 -10.14
CA PHE A 562 -14.47 12.82 -9.64
C PHE A 562 -14.43 12.37 -8.17
N LEU A 563 -13.32 11.77 -7.74
CA LEU A 563 -13.11 11.41 -6.34
C LEU A 563 -13.09 12.64 -5.43
N VAL A 564 -12.36 13.70 -5.82
CA VAL A 564 -12.30 14.96 -5.04
C VAL A 564 -13.70 15.58 -4.93
N LEU A 565 -14.42 15.67 -6.05
CA LEU A 565 -15.79 16.22 -6.06
C LEU A 565 -16.72 15.42 -5.14
N ARG A 566 -16.60 14.10 -5.15
CA ARG A 566 -17.37 13.23 -4.27
C ARG A 566 -17.02 13.47 -2.80
N CYS A 567 -15.73 13.57 -2.46
CA CYS A 567 -15.30 13.85 -1.09
C CYS A 567 -15.84 15.18 -0.59
N LEU A 568 -15.81 16.23 -1.44
CA LEU A 568 -16.39 17.53 -1.11
C LEU A 568 -17.90 17.46 -0.87
N ALA A 569 -18.63 16.74 -1.73
CA ALA A 569 -20.09 16.56 -1.57
C ALA A 569 -20.41 15.80 -0.26
N PHE A 570 -19.71 14.71 0.03
CA PHE A 570 -19.90 13.96 1.28
C PHE A 570 -19.54 14.82 2.51
N ALA A 571 -18.43 15.56 2.46
CA ALA A 571 -18.02 16.45 3.54
C ALA A 571 -19.07 17.51 3.82
N TYR A 572 -19.59 18.13 2.75
CA TYR A 572 -20.62 19.17 2.86
C TYR A 572 -21.91 18.63 3.48
N ILE A 573 -22.44 17.54 2.95
CA ILE A 573 -23.68 16.92 3.44
C ILE A 573 -23.54 16.47 4.88
N ALA A 574 -22.45 15.77 5.21
CA ALA A 574 -22.21 15.25 6.56
C ALA A 574 -22.02 16.40 7.58
N ALA A 575 -21.25 17.43 7.24
CA ALA A 575 -21.04 18.58 8.10
C ALA A 575 -22.37 19.33 8.34
N PHE A 576 -23.19 19.53 7.30
CA PHE A 576 -24.49 20.17 7.42
C PHE A 576 -25.45 19.40 8.35
N ILE A 577 -25.56 18.08 8.13
CA ILE A 577 -26.44 17.23 8.95
C ILE A 577 -25.99 17.23 10.42
N LEU A 578 -24.70 17.00 10.68
CA LEU A 578 -24.19 16.87 12.04
C LEU A 578 -24.19 18.19 12.79
N ARG A 579 -23.93 19.33 12.12
CA ARG A 579 -24.12 20.66 12.70
C ARG A 579 -25.54 20.87 13.20
N ASN A 580 -26.53 20.66 12.31
CA ASN A 580 -27.93 20.87 12.65
C ASN A 580 -28.41 19.89 13.76
N ALA A 581 -28.00 18.63 13.70
CA ALA A 581 -28.27 17.66 14.75
C ALA A 581 -27.70 18.10 16.11
N PHE A 582 -26.47 18.64 16.12
CA PHE A 582 -25.84 19.14 17.34
C PHE A 582 -26.55 20.40 17.87
N CYS A 583 -26.96 21.34 16.99
CA CYS A 583 -27.75 22.50 17.38
C CYS A 583 -29.08 22.12 18.05
N VAL A 584 -29.76 21.10 17.50
CA VAL A 584 -31.02 20.58 18.07
C VAL A 584 -30.72 19.97 19.46
N LEU A 585 -29.69 19.14 19.59
CA LEU A 585 -29.33 18.50 20.86
C LEU A 585 -28.99 19.53 21.96
N VAL A 586 -28.23 20.58 21.63
CA VAL A 586 -27.86 21.63 22.59
C VAL A 586 -29.05 22.49 22.99
N ASN A 587 -30.04 22.68 22.14
CA ASN A 587 -31.27 23.41 22.47
C ASN A 587 -32.28 22.59 23.29
N PHE A 588 -32.09 21.26 23.41
CA PHE A 588 -32.93 20.38 24.23
C PHE A 588 -32.34 20.07 25.62
N VAL A 589 -31.08 20.41 25.86
CA VAL A 589 -30.37 20.27 27.13
C VAL A 589 -30.23 21.66 27.80
#